data_a79badc102781cb5160b89277c90725b
#
_entry.id   a79badc102781cb5160b89277c90725b
#
_cell.length_a   1.000
_cell.length_b   1.000
_cell.length_c   1.000
_cell.angle_alpha   90.00
_cell.angle_beta   90.00
_cell.angle_gamma   90.00
#
_symmetry.space_group_name_H-M   'P 1'
#
loop_
_entity.id
_entity.type
_entity.pdbx_description
1 polymer ?
#
loop_
_entity_poly.entity_id
_entity_poly.type
_entity_poly.pdbx_seq_one_letter_code
_entity_poly.pdbx_strand_id
1 'polypeptide(L)'
;NVNIDLEERLSYEIVAAVMEGTSDIGIIANSVDVADLETFPFRKDRMTLVTAHEHPLAERGNIHFTEALDYDFVGLHEGSALQDYLSEHAARIGKRFKYRVRLRSFDAVCRMVERNVGIGVVPLAAANRLKKSMKIRAIALLDPWASRELIICVRRFDDLPTHAQQLVEKIRTQ
;
A
#
# COMPACT_ATOMS: atom_id res chain seq x y z
N ASN A 1 14.88 22.43 14.09
CA ASN A 1 13.58 21.75 13.95
C ASN A 1 13.15 21.85 12.50
N VAL A 2 12.77 20.72 11.90
CA VAL A 2 12.22 20.63 10.55
C VAL A 2 10.78 20.18 10.69
N ASN A 3 9.86 20.87 10.04
CA ASN A 3 8.48 20.45 9.94
C ASN A 3 8.34 19.59 8.68
N ILE A 4 7.66 18.45 8.81
CA ILE A 4 7.34 17.56 7.69
C ILE A 4 5.83 17.52 7.55
N ASP A 5 5.35 17.86 6.37
CA ASP A 5 3.98 17.62 5.96
C ASP A 5 3.96 16.33 5.13
N LEU A 6 3.13 15.37 5.53
CA LEU A 6 3.06 14.05 4.91
C LEU A 6 1.67 13.80 4.37
N GLU A 7 1.58 13.59 3.06
CA GLU A 7 0.32 13.28 2.39
C GLU A 7 0.38 11.91 1.72
N GLU A 8 -0.72 11.20 1.71
CA GLU A 8 -0.89 9.94 0.97
C GLU A 8 -1.75 10.21 -0.28
N ARG A 9 -1.20 9.92 -1.45
CA ARG A 9 -1.83 10.12 -2.77
C ARG A 9 -1.51 8.95 -3.70
N LEU A 10 -2.17 8.88 -4.85
CA LEU A 10 -1.80 7.95 -5.93
C LEU A 10 -0.44 8.34 -6.53
N SER A 11 0.33 7.35 -6.97
CA SER A 11 1.71 7.59 -7.44
C SER A 11 1.80 8.62 -8.57
N TYR A 12 0.84 8.65 -9.51
CA TYR A 12 0.84 9.64 -10.59
C TYR A 12 0.53 11.07 -10.08
N GLU A 13 -0.28 11.22 -9.02
CA GLU A 13 -0.53 12.52 -8.37
C GLU A 13 0.70 13.01 -7.63
N ILE A 14 1.45 12.08 -7.01
CA ILE A 14 2.73 12.38 -6.35
C ILE A 14 3.74 12.87 -7.38
N VAL A 15 3.87 12.19 -8.53
CA VAL A 15 4.76 12.63 -9.63
C VAL A 15 4.40 14.05 -10.06
N ALA A 16 3.13 14.34 -10.31
CA ALA A 16 2.67 15.68 -10.67
C ALA A 16 3.03 16.72 -9.59
N ALA A 17 2.76 16.43 -8.32
CA ALA A 17 3.06 17.34 -7.20
C ALA A 17 4.57 17.64 -7.08
N VAL A 18 5.44 16.64 -7.29
CA VAL A 18 6.89 16.83 -7.27
C VAL A 18 7.36 17.64 -8.48
N MET A 19 6.82 17.37 -9.68
CA MET A 19 7.13 18.15 -10.89
C MET A 19 6.72 19.62 -10.75
N GLU A 20 5.54 19.89 -10.21
CA GLU A 20 5.00 21.23 -9.98
C GLU A 20 5.66 21.96 -8.80
N GLY A 21 6.40 21.23 -7.95
CA GLY A 21 7.08 21.79 -6.78
C GLY A 21 6.18 22.06 -5.58
N THR A 22 4.96 21.48 -5.57
CA THR A 22 4.07 21.50 -4.41
C THR A 22 4.47 20.45 -3.36
N SER A 23 5.30 19.49 -3.74
CA SER A 23 5.98 18.53 -2.86
C SER A 23 7.47 18.46 -3.22
N ASP A 24 8.35 18.35 -2.21
CA ASP A 24 9.80 18.27 -2.41
C ASP A 24 10.24 16.83 -2.74
N ILE A 25 9.64 15.85 -2.10
CA ILE A 25 10.00 14.43 -2.16
C ILE A 25 8.75 13.60 -2.36
N GLY A 26 8.80 12.66 -3.30
CA GLY A 26 7.76 11.65 -3.50
C GLY A 26 8.28 10.24 -3.21
N ILE A 27 7.40 9.37 -2.73
CA ILE A 27 7.62 7.91 -2.69
C ILE A 27 6.54 7.28 -3.53
N ILE A 28 6.92 6.57 -4.57
CA ILE A 28 6.01 6.06 -5.60
C ILE A 28 6.34 4.61 -5.97
N ALA A 29 5.40 3.94 -6.62
CA ALA A 29 5.66 2.65 -7.23
C ALA A 29 6.56 2.82 -8.49
N ASN A 30 7.57 1.96 -8.64
CA ASN A 30 8.52 1.99 -9.77
C ASN A 30 7.87 1.76 -11.14
N SER A 31 6.61 1.34 -11.18
CA SER A 31 5.86 1.12 -12.42
C SER A 31 5.26 2.39 -13.03
N VAL A 32 5.34 3.53 -12.34
CA VAL A 32 4.81 4.82 -12.80
C VAL A 32 5.86 5.56 -13.58
N ASP A 33 5.45 6.20 -14.68
CA ASP A 33 6.31 7.09 -15.45
C ASP A 33 6.70 8.31 -14.59
N VAL A 34 8.00 8.50 -14.43
CA VAL A 34 8.58 9.55 -13.59
C VAL A 34 9.03 10.77 -14.39
N ALA A 35 8.85 10.75 -15.72
CA ALA A 35 9.32 11.83 -16.62
C ALA A 35 10.80 12.20 -16.34
N ASP A 36 11.08 13.48 -16.12
CA ASP A 36 12.44 14.01 -15.88
C ASP A 36 12.86 14.06 -14.40
N LEU A 37 12.10 13.40 -13.50
CA LEU A 37 12.44 13.37 -12.07
C LEU A 37 13.66 12.47 -11.81
N GLU A 38 14.50 12.89 -10.89
CA GLU A 38 15.57 12.03 -10.35
C GLU A 38 14.97 11.01 -9.39
N THR A 39 15.42 9.76 -9.49
CA THR A 39 14.88 8.66 -8.68
C THR A 39 15.97 7.91 -7.93
N PHE A 40 15.61 7.42 -6.75
CA PHE A 40 16.48 6.61 -5.90
C PHE A 40 15.73 5.35 -5.43
N PRO A 41 16.40 4.20 -5.32
CA PRO A 41 15.80 3.02 -4.70
C PRO A 41 15.36 3.32 -3.27
N PHE A 42 14.20 2.76 -2.88
CA PHE A 42 13.73 2.89 -1.50
C PHE A 42 13.54 1.50 -0.87
N ARG A 43 12.47 0.81 -1.18
CA ARG A 43 12.22 -0.53 -0.64
C ARG A 43 11.22 -1.33 -1.47
N LYS A 44 11.21 -2.65 -1.25
CA LYS A 44 10.14 -3.51 -1.74
C LYS A 44 8.95 -3.46 -0.77
N ASP A 45 7.75 -3.35 -1.33
CA ASP A 45 6.48 -3.45 -0.64
C ASP A 45 5.69 -4.62 -1.20
N ARG A 46 4.97 -5.33 -0.34
CA ARG A 46 4.15 -6.47 -0.75
C ARG A 46 2.79 -6.40 -0.08
N MET A 47 1.75 -6.60 -0.88
CA MET A 47 0.39 -6.75 -0.38
C MET A 47 0.15 -8.21 0.02
N THR A 48 -0.61 -8.41 1.06
CA THR A 48 -1.04 -9.73 1.53
C THR A 48 -2.52 -9.70 1.86
N LEU A 49 -3.17 -10.85 1.65
CA LEU A 49 -4.53 -11.06 2.15
C LEU A 49 -4.46 -11.37 3.64
N VAL A 50 -5.38 -10.83 4.43
CA VAL A 50 -5.55 -11.18 5.85
C VAL A 50 -6.93 -11.76 6.08
N THR A 51 -6.99 -12.82 6.90
CA THR A 51 -8.21 -13.53 7.28
C THR A 51 -8.22 -13.79 8.78
N ALA A 52 -9.41 -14.06 9.34
CA ALA A 52 -9.52 -14.67 10.66
C ALA A 52 -8.97 -16.11 10.62
N HIS A 53 -8.61 -16.67 11.79
CA HIS A 53 -8.10 -18.06 11.87
C HIS A 53 -9.17 -19.08 11.45
N GLU A 54 -10.43 -18.82 11.72
CA GLU A 54 -11.57 -19.69 11.38
C GLU A 54 -12.13 -19.48 9.96
N HIS A 55 -11.57 -18.55 9.18
CA HIS A 55 -12.02 -18.30 7.82
C HIS A 55 -11.63 -19.47 6.89
N PRO A 56 -12.47 -19.86 5.90
CA PRO A 56 -12.17 -20.98 4.98
C PRO A 56 -10.83 -20.86 4.24
N LEU A 57 -10.34 -19.63 4.03
CA LEU A 57 -9.06 -19.39 3.38
C LEU A 57 -7.85 -19.45 4.33
N ALA A 58 -8.06 -19.54 5.66
CA ALA A 58 -7.00 -19.41 6.66
C ALA A 58 -5.87 -20.45 6.51
N GLU A 59 -6.18 -21.65 6.04
CA GLU A 59 -5.23 -22.74 5.84
C GLU A 59 -4.52 -22.67 4.48
N ARG A 60 -4.87 -21.71 3.62
CA ARG A 60 -4.19 -21.52 2.34
C ARG A 60 -2.88 -20.77 2.53
N GLY A 61 -1.81 -21.26 1.92
CA GLY A 61 -0.51 -20.57 1.91
C GLY A 61 -0.47 -19.39 0.94
N ASN A 62 -1.25 -19.47 -0.15
CA ASN A 62 -1.35 -18.47 -1.19
C ASN A 62 -2.72 -18.51 -1.87
N ILE A 63 -3.03 -17.44 -2.62
CA ILE A 63 -4.27 -17.29 -3.36
C ILE A 63 -4.11 -16.27 -4.50
N HIS A 64 -4.86 -16.45 -5.57
CA HIS A 64 -5.05 -15.39 -6.57
C HIS A 64 -6.09 -14.37 -6.10
N PHE A 65 -5.84 -13.10 -6.38
CA PHE A 65 -6.75 -12.03 -6.01
C PHE A 65 -8.18 -12.23 -6.55
N THR A 66 -8.28 -12.76 -7.77
CA THR A 66 -9.58 -13.06 -8.39
C THR A 66 -10.43 -14.04 -7.57
N GLU A 67 -9.81 -15.02 -6.90
CA GLU A 67 -10.51 -15.95 -6.00
C GLU A 67 -10.94 -15.25 -4.69
N ALA A 68 -10.07 -14.37 -4.16
CA ALA A 68 -10.36 -13.62 -2.94
C ALA A 68 -11.58 -12.71 -3.11
N LEU A 69 -11.80 -12.14 -4.30
CA LEU A 69 -12.94 -11.26 -4.59
C LEU A 69 -14.31 -11.94 -4.56
N ASP A 70 -14.36 -13.25 -4.43
CA ASP A 70 -15.63 -13.99 -4.23
C ASP A 70 -16.13 -13.92 -2.78
N TYR A 71 -15.31 -13.47 -1.84
CA TYR A 71 -15.62 -13.32 -0.42
C TYR A 71 -15.98 -11.87 -0.05
N ASP A 72 -16.55 -11.71 1.14
CA ASP A 72 -16.84 -10.39 1.70
C ASP A 72 -15.55 -9.71 2.19
N PHE A 73 -15.44 -8.43 1.96
CA PHE A 73 -14.25 -7.63 2.29
C PHE A 73 -14.47 -6.61 3.40
N VAL A 74 -13.44 -6.45 4.20
CA VAL A 74 -13.19 -5.27 5.03
C VAL A 74 -12.17 -4.41 4.30
N GLY A 75 -12.57 -3.24 3.85
CA GLY A 75 -11.73 -2.34 3.04
C GLY A 75 -11.31 -1.07 3.75
N LEU A 76 -10.44 -0.30 3.10
CA LEU A 76 -10.17 1.06 3.49
C LEU A 76 -11.25 2.01 2.93
N HIS A 77 -11.33 3.22 3.48
CA HIS A 77 -12.26 4.25 3.01
C HIS A 77 -11.96 4.66 1.56
N GLU A 78 -12.92 5.27 0.92
CA GLU A 78 -12.76 5.89 -0.41
C GLU A 78 -11.72 7.01 -0.34
N GLY A 79 -10.91 7.13 -1.41
CA GLY A 79 -9.80 8.09 -1.46
C GLY A 79 -8.52 7.60 -0.76
N SER A 80 -8.50 6.37 -0.23
CA SER A 80 -7.25 5.72 0.16
C SER A 80 -6.51 5.25 -1.09
N ALA A 81 -5.25 5.67 -1.27
CA ALA A 81 -4.43 5.27 -2.41
C ALA A 81 -4.31 3.75 -2.57
N LEU A 82 -4.22 3.01 -1.47
CA LEU A 82 -4.22 1.55 -1.53
C LEU A 82 -5.57 1.01 -1.99
N GLN A 83 -6.69 1.55 -1.48
CA GLN A 83 -8.00 1.06 -1.85
C GLN A 83 -8.31 1.32 -3.32
N ASP A 84 -7.92 2.49 -3.83
CA ASP A 84 -8.08 2.84 -5.24
C ASP A 84 -7.23 1.94 -6.14
N TYR A 85 -5.98 1.67 -5.74
CA TYR A 85 -5.10 0.71 -6.41
C TYR A 85 -5.70 -0.70 -6.50
N LEU A 86 -6.25 -1.22 -5.39
CA LEU A 86 -6.89 -2.53 -5.36
C LEU A 86 -8.17 -2.55 -6.21
N SER A 87 -8.96 -1.47 -6.17
CA SER A 87 -10.20 -1.34 -6.96
C SER A 87 -9.92 -1.32 -8.45
N GLU A 88 -8.85 -0.68 -8.87
CA GLU A 88 -8.39 -0.68 -10.26
C GLU A 88 -8.03 -2.11 -10.73
N HIS A 89 -7.29 -2.87 -9.92
CA HIS A 89 -6.96 -4.26 -10.24
C HIS A 89 -8.18 -5.17 -10.30
N ALA A 90 -9.16 -5.00 -9.40
CA ALA A 90 -10.43 -5.72 -9.45
C ALA A 90 -11.22 -5.39 -10.73
N ALA A 91 -11.29 -4.12 -11.10
CA ALA A 91 -11.97 -3.66 -12.30
C ALA A 91 -11.35 -4.21 -13.59
N ARG A 92 -10.02 -4.30 -13.68
CA ARG A 92 -9.31 -4.89 -14.84
C ARG A 92 -9.69 -6.34 -15.12
N ILE A 93 -10.09 -7.10 -14.10
CA ILE A 93 -10.56 -8.48 -14.24
C ILE A 93 -12.10 -8.60 -14.20
N GLY A 94 -12.81 -7.49 -14.35
CA GLY A 94 -14.28 -7.43 -14.41
C GLY A 94 -14.98 -7.75 -13.08
N LYS A 95 -14.27 -7.66 -11.95
CA LYS A 95 -14.82 -7.92 -10.63
C LYS A 95 -14.90 -6.65 -9.79
N ARG A 96 -15.68 -6.70 -8.71
CA ARG A 96 -15.82 -5.63 -7.72
C ARG A 96 -15.76 -6.21 -6.32
N PHE A 97 -15.32 -5.40 -5.37
CA PHE A 97 -15.35 -5.77 -3.96
C PHE A 97 -16.77 -5.87 -3.41
N LYS A 98 -17.01 -6.87 -2.59
CA LYS A 98 -18.21 -7.01 -1.74
C LYS A 98 -17.89 -6.48 -0.35
N TYR A 99 -17.97 -5.16 -0.16
CA TYR A 99 -17.63 -4.55 1.14
C TYR A 99 -18.70 -4.80 2.19
N ARG A 100 -18.27 -5.29 3.36
CA ARG A 100 -19.08 -5.30 4.59
C ARG A 100 -18.89 -4.01 5.37
N VAL A 101 -17.66 -3.51 5.42
CA VAL A 101 -17.30 -2.28 6.10
C VAL A 101 -16.05 -1.66 5.47
N ARG A 102 -15.94 -0.34 5.54
CA ARG A 102 -14.75 0.44 5.16
C ARG A 102 -14.25 1.25 6.34
N LEU A 103 -12.95 1.26 6.56
CA LEU A 103 -12.31 1.82 7.76
C LEU A 103 -11.13 2.72 7.36
N ARG A 104 -10.56 3.44 8.34
CA ARG A 104 -9.52 4.45 8.07
C ARG A 104 -8.09 3.98 8.33
N SER A 105 -7.89 2.81 8.92
CA SER A 105 -6.55 2.31 9.25
C SER A 105 -6.43 0.81 9.09
N PHE A 106 -5.22 0.32 8.86
CA PHE A 106 -4.93 -1.12 8.78
C PHE A 106 -5.22 -1.84 10.09
N ASP A 107 -5.01 -1.18 11.23
CA ASP A 107 -5.33 -1.73 12.55
C ASP A 107 -6.82 -2.00 12.68
N ALA A 108 -7.66 -1.04 12.28
CA ALA A 108 -9.11 -1.21 12.30
C ALA A 108 -9.58 -2.29 11.31
N VAL A 109 -9.00 -2.34 10.11
CA VAL A 109 -9.27 -3.40 9.12
C VAL A 109 -8.95 -4.77 9.73
N CYS A 110 -7.75 -4.96 10.28
CA CYS A 110 -7.34 -6.24 10.86
C CYS A 110 -8.18 -6.61 12.12
N ARG A 111 -8.66 -5.65 12.91
CA ARG A 111 -9.60 -5.92 14.01
C ARG A 111 -10.94 -6.46 13.54
N MET A 112 -11.49 -5.94 12.44
CA MET A 112 -12.72 -6.47 11.85
C MET A 112 -12.49 -7.83 11.20
N VAL A 113 -11.34 -8.02 10.55
CA VAL A 113 -10.93 -9.32 10.00
C VAL A 113 -10.81 -10.37 11.10
N GLU A 114 -10.18 -10.04 12.24
CA GLU A 114 -10.07 -10.92 13.41
C GLU A 114 -11.44 -11.40 13.91
N ARG A 115 -12.48 -10.56 13.77
CA ARG A 115 -13.88 -10.89 14.12
C ARG A 115 -14.63 -11.61 12.99
N ASN A 116 -13.93 -12.05 11.96
CA ASN A 116 -14.49 -12.76 10.81
C ASN A 116 -15.63 -12.00 10.09
N VAL A 117 -15.57 -10.66 10.10
CA VAL A 117 -16.53 -9.81 9.37
C VAL A 117 -16.32 -9.93 7.86
N GLY A 118 -15.09 -10.21 7.45
CA GLY A 118 -14.66 -10.41 6.07
C GLY A 118 -13.14 -10.54 6.00
N ILE A 119 -12.60 -10.59 4.79
CA ILE A 119 -11.16 -10.63 4.53
C ILE A 119 -10.68 -9.23 4.15
N GLY A 120 -9.37 -8.98 4.24
CA GLY A 120 -8.79 -7.68 3.88
C GLY A 120 -7.48 -7.83 3.14
N VAL A 121 -7.07 -6.78 2.41
CA VAL A 121 -5.72 -6.67 1.83
C VAL A 121 -5.00 -5.53 2.50
N VAL A 122 -3.80 -5.83 3.02
CA VAL A 122 -2.96 -4.86 3.72
C VAL A 122 -1.49 -5.06 3.32
N PRO A 123 -0.61 -4.08 3.56
CA PRO A 123 0.83 -4.29 3.42
C PRO A 123 1.32 -5.43 4.32
N LEU A 124 2.19 -6.29 3.81
CA LEU A 124 2.73 -7.43 4.57
C LEU A 124 3.41 -6.99 5.86
N ALA A 125 4.07 -5.84 5.86
CA ALA A 125 4.69 -5.28 7.06
C ALA A 125 3.65 -4.99 8.16
N ALA A 126 2.48 -4.44 7.79
CA ALA A 126 1.37 -4.21 8.73
C ALA A 126 0.80 -5.55 9.24
N ALA A 127 0.54 -6.52 8.35
CA ALA A 127 0.09 -7.84 8.75
C ALA A 127 1.05 -8.53 9.71
N ASN A 128 2.37 -8.49 9.45
CA ASN A 128 3.41 -9.07 10.30
C ASN A 128 3.51 -8.43 11.69
N ARG A 129 3.25 -7.14 11.77
CA ARG A 129 3.17 -6.42 13.05
C ARG A 129 1.91 -6.83 13.82
N LEU A 130 0.76 -6.81 13.16
CA LEU A 130 -0.55 -6.98 13.80
C LEU A 130 -0.85 -8.43 14.20
N LYS A 131 -0.37 -9.43 13.45
CA LYS A 131 -0.54 -10.85 13.84
C LYS A 131 0.13 -11.24 15.16
N LYS A 132 1.01 -10.38 15.71
CA LYS A 132 1.61 -10.60 17.03
C LYS A 132 0.59 -10.40 18.17
N SER A 133 -0.45 -9.61 17.94
CA SER A 133 -1.47 -9.25 18.95
C SER A 133 -2.90 -9.54 18.50
N MET A 134 -3.10 -10.00 17.27
CA MET A 134 -4.40 -10.34 16.70
C MET A 134 -4.42 -11.75 16.13
N LYS A 135 -5.57 -12.43 16.22
CA LYS A 135 -5.78 -13.77 15.68
C LYS A 135 -6.11 -13.69 14.18
N ILE A 136 -5.14 -13.28 13.39
CA ILE A 136 -5.24 -13.17 11.93
C ILE A 136 -4.19 -14.03 11.23
N ARG A 137 -4.50 -14.49 10.01
CA ARG A 137 -3.57 -15.15 9.09
C ARG A 137 -3.23 -14.22 7.94
N ALA A 138 -1.98 -14.22 7.52
CA ALA A 138 -1.53 -13.56 6.30
C ALA A 138 -1.34 -14.62 5.21
N ILE A 139 -1.98 -14.41 4.06
CA ILE A 139 -1.97 -15.32 2.92
C ILE A 139 -1.34 -14.58 1.74
N ALA A 140 -0.34 -15.19 1.11
CA ALA A 140 0.37 -14.55 0.00
C ALA A 140 -0.56 -14.40 -1.23
N LEU A 141 -0.58 -13.19 -1.82
CA LEU A 141 -1.18 -12.96 -3.12
C LEU A 141 -0.20 -13.38 -4.22
N LEU A 142 -0.66 -14.21 -5.16
CA LEU A 142 0.14 -14.72 -6.29
C LEU A 142 0.25 -13.72 -7.44
N ASP A 143 -0.58 -12.69 -7.42
CA ASP A 143 -0.64 -11.70 -8.49
C ASP A 143 0.65 -10.85 -8.52
N PRO A 144 1.27 -10.65 -9.69
CA PRO A 144 2.56 -9.92 -9.79
C PRO A 144 2.49 -8.50 -9.20
N TRP A 145 1.37 -7.81 -9.34
CA TRP A 145 1.16 -6.46 -8.82
C TRP A 145 1.16 -6.39 -7.29
N ALA A 146 0.95 -7.51 -6.60
CA ALA A 146 1.01 -7.55 -5.13
C ALA A 146 2.43 -7.31 -4.58
N SER A 147 3.46 -7.47 -5.41
CA SER A 147 4.84 -7.11 -5.08
C SER A 147 5.24 -5.86 -5.85
N ARG A 148 5.58 -4.79 -5.13
CA ARG A 148 5.95 -3.50 -5.70
C ARG A 148 7.34 -3.10 -5.26
N GLU A 149 8.08 -2.47 -6.17
CA GLU A 149 9.27 -1.70 -5.80
C GLU A 149 8.85 -0.25 -5.62
N LEU A 150 9.17 0.30 -4.47
CA LEU A 150 8.98 1.71 -4.18
C LEU A 150 10.31 2.44 -4.43
N ILE A 151 10.20 3.61 -5.04
CA ILE A 151 11.32 4.51 -5.31
C ILE A 151 11.01 5.90 -4.73
N ILE A 152 12.06 6.60 -4.38
CA ILE A 152 11.99 8.02 -4.05
C ILE A 152 12.11 8.79 -5.36
N CYS A 153 11.31 9.83 -5.55
CA CYS A 153 11.45 10.77 -6.66
C CYS A 153 11.56 12.21 -6.15
N VAL A 154 12.40 12.98 -6.81
CA VAL A 154 12.63 14.41 -6.55
C VAL A 154 12.83 15.13 -7.89
N ARG A 155 12.64 16.44 -7.96
CA ARG A 155 12.95 17.20 -9.19
C ARG A 155 14.42 17.13 -9.53
N ARG A 156 15.26 17.58 -8.62
CA ARG A 156 16.73 17.47 -8.66
C ARG A 156 17.24 17.40 -7.23
N PHE A 157 18.09 16.42 -6.96
CA PHE A 157 18.59 16.21 -5.60
C PHE A 157 19.43 17.39 -5.09
N ASP A 158 20.29 17.93 -5.97
CA ASP A 158 21.18 19.03 -5.60
C ASP A 158 20.45 20.35 -5.30
N ASP A 159 19.24 20.51 -5.84
CA ASP A 159 18.39 21.71 -5.63
C ASP A 159 17.55 21.61 -4.35
N LEU A 160 17.52 20.46 -3.69
CA LEU A 160 16.79 20.29 -2.45
C LEU A 160 17.45 21.04 -1.29
N PRO A 161 16.66 21.58 -0.35
CA PRO A 161 17.22 22.08 0.91
C PRO A 161 18.03 20.99 1.64
N THR A 162 19.08 21.36 2.36
CA THR A 162 19.98 20.42 3.04
C THR A 162 19.25 19.39 3.92
N HIS A 163 18.22 19.82 4.63
CA HIS A 163 17.44 18.91 5.47
C HIS A 163 16.61 17.89 4.67
N ALA A 164 16.16 18.26 3.45
CA ALA A 164 15.44 17.34 2.56
C ALA A 164 16.43 16.34 1.94
N GLN A 165 17.64 16.79 1.53
CA GLN A 165 18.70 15.89 1.09
C GLN A 165 19.06 14.87 2.18
N GLN A 166 19.25 15.32 3.42
CA GLN A 166 19.52 14.43 4.56
C GLN A 166 18.39 13.43 4.82
N LEU A 167 17.13 13.83 4.62
CA LEU A 167 15.99 12.93 4.73
C LEU A 167 16.05 11.84 3.66
N VAL A 168 16.25 12.22 2.39
CA VAL A 168 16.38 11.26 1.28
C VAL A 168 17.52 10.27 1.55
N GLU A 169 18.70 10.77 1.94
CA GLU A 169 19.87 9.93 2.26
C GLU A 169 19.55 8.94 3.40
N LYS A 170 18.85 9.39 4.43
CA LYS A 170 18.50 8.55 5.58
C LYS A 170 17.50 7.46 5.25
N ILE A 171 16.47 7.77 4.43
CA ILE A 171 15.41 6.80 4.13
C ILE A 171 15.84 5.79 3.05
N ARG A 172 16.74 6.13 2.12
CA ARG A 172 17.22 5.20 1.09
C ARG A 172 18.22 4.15 1.63
N THR A 173 18.79 4.37 2.83
CA THR A 173 19.76 3.46 3.45
C THR A 173 19.14 2.52 4.48
N GLN A 174 17.83 2.53 4.69
CA GLN A 174 17.07 1.62 5.56
C GLN A 174 16.47 0.46 4.75
#